data_b77627077ad99c17fcf7cb4a0e9eaed1
#
_entry.id   b77627077ad99c17fcf7cb4a0e9eaed1
#
_cell.length_a   1.000
_cell.length_b   1.000
_cell.length_c   1.000
_cell.angle_alpha   90.00
_cell.angle_beta   90.00
_cell.angle_gamma   90.00
#
_symmetry.space_group_name_H-M   'P 1'
#
loop_
_entity.id
_entity.type
_entity.pdbx_description
1 polymer ?
#
loop_
_entity_poly.entity_id
_entity_poly.type
_entity_poly.pdbx_seq_one_letter_code
_entity_poly.pdbx_strand_id
1 'polypeptide(L)'
;MKSVRVLEGRGIPLRRSDVDTDQIIPADWLKRVERTGFEAGLFSTWRDDRDFVLNDQRFAGATILVAGPSFGVGSSREHAVWAIQQYGFDAVIAPSFSDIFRNNCTKNGLVPVALALPEVEKLWAAIEADPATTIVVDMERLAVECPAAGVTAGFPMEPQNQHRFLNGLDDIGITLTHADAISSFEAGRPAWLAR
;
A
#
# COMPACT_ATOMS: atom_id res chain seq x y z
N MET A 1 -10.09 3.28 -8.63
CA MET A 1 -9.45 2.11 -7.96
C MET A 1 -10.51 1.10 -7.49
N LYS A 2 -10.13 -0.11 -7.03
CA LYS A 2 -11.07 -1.09 -6.46
C LYS A 2 -11.48 -0.65 -5.05
N SER A 3 -12.76 -0.84 -4.68
CA SER A 3 -13.21 -0.63 -3.30
C SER A 3 -12.64 -1.71 -2.38
N VAL A 4 -12.25 -1.30 -1.18
CA VAL A 4 -11.64 -2.16 -0.17
C VAL A 4 -12.38 -1.96 1.15
N ARG A 5 -13.07 -3.01 1.63
CA ARG A 5 -13.72 -3.02 2.94
C ARG A 5 -12.96 -3.87 3.95
N VAL A 6 -12.63 -5.08 3.53
CA VAL A 6 -11.83 -6.02 4.31
C VAL A 6 -10.82 -6.66 3.38
N LEU A 7 -9.56 -6.70 3.80
CA LEU A 7 -8.51 -7.49 3.18
C LEU A 7 -8.20 -8.66 4.11
N GLU A 8 -8.19 -9.84 3.55
CA GLU A 8 -7.76 -11.05 4.25
C GLU A 8 -6.67 -11.73 3.41
N GLY A 9 -5.53 -11.98 4.02
CA GLY A 9 -4.42 -12.55 3.30
C GLY A 9 -3.27 -13.01 4.17
N ARG A 10 -2.34 -13.75 3.56
CA ARG A 10 -1.11 -14.15 4.22
C ARG A 10 -0.09 -13.02 4.22
N GLY A 11 0.69 -12.95 5.30
CA GLY A 11 1.77 -12.00 5.43
C GLY A 11 3.11 -12.50 4.88
N ILE A 12 3.99 -11.55 4.50
CA ILE A 12 5.42 -11.81 4.30
C ILE A 12 6.24 -10.88 5.20
N PRO A 13 7.23 -11.39 5.99
CA PRO A 13 7.94 -10.59 6.99
C PRO A 13 9.18 -9.92 6.37
N LEU A 14 9.10 -8.65 6.02
CA LEU A 14 10.25 -7.85 5.60
C LEU A 14 10.85 -7.14 6.81
N ARG A 15 11.74 -7.80 7.56
CA ARG A 15 12.42 -7.25 8.75
C ARG A 15 13.51 -6.24 8.39
N ARG A 16 13.16 -5.20 7.62
CA ARG A 16 14.06 -4.12 7.23
C ARG A 16 13.46 -2.78 7.59
N SER A 17 14.25 -1.92 8.21
CA SER A 17 13.90 -0.51 8.51
C SER A 17 14.48 0.41 7.44
N ASP A 18 13.95 1.63 7.41
CA ASP A 18 14.44 2.71 6.54
C ASP A 18 14.52 2.31 5.06
N VAL A 19 13.52 1.54 4.64
CA VAL A 19 13.42 1.06 3.25
C VAL A 19 13.08 2.23 2.36
N ASP A 20 14.03 2.65 1.53
CA ASP A 20 13.83 3.75 0.60
C ASP A 20 13.20 3.32 -0.74
N THR A 21 12.71 4.29 -1.49
CA THR A 21 12.02 4.02 -2.76
C THR A 21 12.95 3.51 -3.86
N ASP A 22 14.27 3.75 -3.79
CA ASP A 22 15.26 3.16 -4.70
C ASP A 22 15.49 1.68 -4.39
N GLN A 23 15.39 1.30 -3.13
CA GLN A 23 15.43 -0.10 -2.70
C GLN A 23 14.15 -0.85 -3.10
N ILE A 24 12.98 -0.18 -3.00
CA ILE A 24 11.70 -0.75 -3.43
C ILE A 24 11.73 -0.97 -4.94
N ILE A 25 12.14 0.06 -5.71
CA ILE A 25 12.25 -0.02 -7.16
C ILE A 25 13.44 0.82 -7.67
N PRO A 26 14.50 0.20 -8.23
CA PRO A 26 15.66 0.92 -8.73
C PRO A 26 15.31 1.90 -9.86
N ALA A 27 16.09 3.00 -9.96
CA ALA A 27 15.84 4.10 -10.89
C ALA A 27 15.76 3.68 -12.37
N ASP A 28 16.43 2.59 -12.76
CA ASP A 28 16.38 2.10 -14.14
C ASP A 28 14.98 1.66 -14.59
N TRP A 29 14.14 1.25 -13.66
CA TRP A 29 12.75 0.89 -13.91
C TRP A 29 11.86 2.09 -14.22
N LEU A 30 12.26 3.31 -13.80
CA LEU A 30 11.49 4.54 -14.00
C LEU A 30 11.50 5.04 -15.44
N LYS A 31 12.38 4.51 -16.29
CA LYS A 31 12.50 4.88 -17.72
C LYS A 31 11.43 4.22 -18.58
N ARG A 32 10.63 3.32 -18.02
CA ARG A 32 9.55 2.63 -18.75
C ARG A 32 8.40 3.56 -19.06
N VAL A 33 7.85 3.44 -20.25
CA VAL A 33 6.67 4.21 -20.70
C VAL A 33 5.37 3.50 -20.28
N GLU A 34 5.41 2.17 -20.28
CA GLU A 34 4.28 1.34 -19.86
C GLU A 34 4.05 1.45 -18.35
N ARG A 35 2.77 1.39 -17.95
CA ARG A 35 2.38 1.39 -16.52
C ARG A 35 2.23 -0.02 -15.94
N THR A 36 2.78 -1.04 -16.58
CA THR A 36 2.71 -2.44 -16.19
C THR A 36 4.08 -3.09 -16.25
N GLY A 37 4.27 -4.23 -15.55
CA GLY A 37 5.52 -4.97 -15.54
C GLY A 37 6.51 -4.48 -14.48
N PHE A 38 6.04 -3.70 -13.49
CA PHE A 38 6.87 -3.18 -12.40
C PHE A 38 7.13 -4.21 -11.29
N GLU A 39 6.36 -5.30 -11.24
CA GLU A 39 6.54 -6.40 -10.30
C GLU A 39 7.93 -7.04 -10.37
N ALA A 40 8.51 -7.08 -11.56
CA ALA A 40 9.87 -7.60 -11.76
C ALA A 40 10.95 -6.68 -11.14
N GLY A 41 10.65 -5.39 -11.00
CA GLY A 41 11.51 -4.40 -10.37
C GLY A 41 11.42 -4.37 -8.84
N LEU A 42 10.37 -4.94 -8.26
CA LEU A 42 10.17 -4.92 -6.82
C LEU A 42 11.34 -5.57 -6.10
N PHE A 43 12.06 -4.77 -5.29
CA PHE A 43 13.26 -5.19 -4.54
C PHE A 43 14.27 -5.95 -5.40
N SER A 44 14.38 -5.64 -6.70
CA SER A 44 15.17 -6.41 -7.65
C SER A 44 16.63 -6.56 -7.21
N THR A 45 17.25 -5.53 -6.63
CA THR A 45 18.61 -5.59 -6.09
C THR A 45 18.74 -6.57 -4.91
N TRP A 46 17.71 -6.70 -4.08
CA TRP A 46 17.74 -7.63 -2.96
C TRP A 46 17.37 -9.06 -3.38
N ARG A 47 16.59 -9.20 -4.45
CA ARG A 47 16.18 -10.51 -4.98
C ARG A 47 17.32 -11.29 -5.63
N ASP A 48 18.45 -10.64 -5.87
CA ASP A 48 19.69 -11.35 -6.26
C ASP A 48 20.25 -12.21 -5.12
N ASP A 49 19.93 -11.86 -3.87
CA ASP A 49 20.24 -12.69 -2.71
C ASP A 49 19.20 -13.82 -2.56
N ARG A 50 19.68 -15.08 -2.58
CA ARG A 50 18.82 -16.26 -2.48
C ARG A 50 18.05 -16.35 -1.17
N ASP A 51 18.62 -15.79 -0.10
CA ASP A 51 18.02 -15.82 1.24
C ASP A 51 17.06 -14.65 1.46
N PHE A 52 16.84 -13.81 0.45
CA PHE A 52 15.89 -12.72 0.55
C PHE A 52 14.47 -13.25 0.66
N VAL A 53 13.69 -12.72 1.60
CA VAL A 53 12.38 -13.25 2.01
C VAL A 53 11.37 -13.39 0.85
N LEU A 54 11.41 -12.52 -0.18
CA LEU A 54 10.53 -12.63 -1.35
C LEU A 54 10.92 -13.80 -2.28
N ASN A 55 12.09 -14.39 -2.11
CA ASN A 55 12.53 -15.58 -2.86
C ASN A 55 12.11 -16.90 -2.15
N ASP A 56 11.68 -16.82 -0.89
CA ASP A 56 11.24 -17.97 -0.13
C ASP A 56 9.84 -18.42 -0.56
N GLN A 57 9.76 -19.60 -1.15
CA GLN A 57 8.52 -20.18 -1.67
C GLN A 57 7.45 -20.41 -0.60
N ARG A 58 7.81 -20.45 0.67
CA ARG A 58 6.85 -20.57 1.77
C ARG A 58 5.89 -19.37 1.81
N PHE A 59 6.34 -18.20 1.37
CA PHE A 59 5.55 -16.97 1.34
C PHE A 59 4.94 -16.67 -0.04
N ALA A 60 5.09 -17.56 -1.03
CA ALA A 60 4.53 -17.33 -2.35
C ALA A 60 3.01 -17.10 -2.30
N GLY A 61 2.55 -16.03 -2.97
CA GLY A 61 1.14 -15.63 -2.96
C GLY A 61 0.67 -14.93 -1.68
N ALA A 62 1.60 -14.46 -0.82
CA ALA A 62 1.24 -13.53 0.25
C ALA A 62 0.81 -12.18 -0.33
N THR A 63 -0.26 -11.61 0.24
CA THR A 63 -0.85 -10.35 -0.23
C THR A 63 -0.64 -9.19 0.73
N ILE A 64 -0.02 -9.42 1.88
CA ILE A 64 0.24 -8.41 2.90
C ILE A 64 1.74 -8.35 3.18
N LEU A 65 2.38 -7.22 2.88
CA LEU A 65 3.78 -6.98 3.22
C LEU A 65 3.89 -6.42 4.63
N VAL A 66 4.60 -7.09 5.54
CA VAL A 66 4.82 -6.62 6.91
C VAL A 66 6.27 -6.15 7.04
N ALA A 67 6.47 -4.85 7.03
CA ALA A 67 7.78 -4.19 6.97
C ALA A 67 8.18 -3.52 8.29
N GLY A 68 9.45 -3.12 8.40
CA GLY A 68 9.97 -2.37 9.52
C GLY A 68 9.65 -0.88 9.47
N PRO A 69 10.10 -0.11 10.49
CA PRO A 69 9.86 1.34 10.56
C PRO A 69 10.46 2.11 9.39
N SER A 70 9.91 3.31 9.15
CA SER A 70 10.36 4.24 8.11
C SER A 70 10.28 3.65 6.68
N PHE A 71 9.17 2.99 6.36
CA PHE A 71 9.00 2.39 5.02
C PHE A 71 8.65 3.45 3.97
N GLY A 72 9.29 3.34 2.80
CA GLY A 72 9.05 4.22 1.65
C GLY A 72 9.68 5.60 1.79
N VAL A 73 10.78 5.74 2.54
CA VAL A 73 11.56 6.98 2.63
C VAL A 73 12.25 7.32 1.30
N GLY A 74 12.84 8.51 1.21
CA GLY A 74 13.55 8.95 0.00
C GLY A 74 12.67 9.70 -1.00
N SER A 75 12.97 9.55 -2.29
CA SER A 75 12.33 10.30 -3.36
C SER A 75 10.87 9.91 -3.57
N SER A 76 10.04 10.89 -4.01
CA SER A 76 8.65 10.60 -4.37
C SER A 76 8.57 9.75 -5.64
N ARG A 77 8.29 8.45 -5.48
CA ARG A 77 8.16 7.51 -6.60
C ARG A 77 6.86 6.74 -6.51
N GLU A 78 5.92 7.12 -7.33
CA GLU A 78 4.65 6.39 -7.47
C GLU A 78 4.87 4.95 -7.98
N HIS A 79 5.93 4.75 -8.79
CA HIS A 79 6.36 3.44 -9.29
C HIS A 79 6.66 2.44 -8.17
N ALA A 80 7.10 2.90 -6.99
CA ALA A 80 7.30 2.01 -5.84
C ALA A 80 5.98 1.38 -5.38
N VAL A 81 4.90 2.14 -5.40
CA VAL A 81 3.56 1.63 -5.08
C VAL A 81 3.06 0.68 -6.17
N TRP A 82 3.27 1.03 -7.44
CA TRP A 82 2.90 0.15 -8.57
C TRP A 82 3.64 -1.18 -8.52
N ALA A 83 4.94 -1.16 -8.22
CA ALA A 83 5.73 -2.40 -8.11
C ALA A 83 5.19 -3.32 -7.00
N ILE A 84 4.85 -2.76 -5.84
CA ILE A 84 4.28 -3.50 -4.72
C ILE A 84 2.92 -4.11 -5.11
N GLN A 85 2.02 -3.32 -5.70
CA GLN A 85 0.70 -3.79 -6.12
C GLN A 85 0.75 -4.83 -7.24
N GLN A 86 1.58 -4.59 -8.27
CA GLN A 86 1.69 -5.51 -9.40
C GLN A 86 2.37 -6.83 -9.00
N TYR A 87 3.18 -6.83 -7.95
CA TYR A 87 3.70 -8.06 -7.36
C TYR A 87 2.62 -8.89 -6.67
N GLY A 88 1.51 -8.27 -6.27
CA GLY A 88 0.35 -8.92 -5.66
C GLY A 88 0.04 -8.49 -4.23
N PHE A 89 0.69 -7.44 -3.73
CA PHE A 89 0.36 -6.92 -2.40
C PHE A 89 -0.83 -5.95 -2.44
N ASP A 90 -1.80 -6.17 -1.57
CA ASP A 90 -2.97 -5.32 -1.35
C ASP A 90 -2.74 -4.33 -0.19
N ALA A 91 -1.88 -4.68 0.77
CA ALA A 91 -1.55 -3.86 1.92
C ALA A 91 -0.07 -3.93 2.30
N VAL A 92 0.43 -2.85 2.90
CA VAL A 92 1.71 -2.80 3.61
C VAL A 92 1.44 -2.41 5.05
N ILE A 93 1.91 -3.23 6.00
CA ILE A 93 1.89 -2.96 7.43
C ILE A 93 3.30 -2.58 7.85
N ALA A 94 3.46 -1.44 8.53
CA ALA A 94 4.75 -0.99 9.06
C ALA A 94 4.55 -0.08 10.28
N PRO A 95 5.56 0.09 11.15
CA PRO A 95 5.47 1.04 12.27
C PRO A 95 5.32 2.49 11.83
N SER A 96 5.94 2.86 10.72
CA SER A 96 5.82 4.20 10.14
C SER A 96 6.12 4.20 8.65
N PHE A 97 5.61 5.21 7.96
CA PHE A 97 5.82 5.45 6.53
C PHE A 97 6.30 6.88 6.31
N SER A 98 7.00 7.13 5.20
CA SER A 98 7.13 8.50 4.74
C SER A 98 5.76 9.03 4.28
N ASP A 99 5.49 10.32 4.49
CA ASP A 99 4.21 10.93 4.13
C ASP A 99 3.95 10.84 2.63
N ILE A 100 4.99 11.02 1.82
CA ILE A 100 4.89 10.96 0.36
C ILE A 100 4.50 9.55 -0.09
N PHE A 101 5.16 8.51 0.45
CA PHE A 101 4.84 7.14 0.09
C PHE A 101 3.41 6.78 0.52
N ARG A 102 3.02 7.15 1.75
CA ARG A 102 1.67 6.93 2.27
C ARG A 102 0.59 7.58 1.38
N ASN A 103 0.83 8.82 0.94
CA ASN A 103 -0.08 9.52 0.02
C ASN A 103 -0.16 8.82 -1.34
N ASN A 104 0.96 8.36 -1.89
CA ASN A 104 0.98 7.61 -3.14
C ASN A 104 0.23 6.28 -3.01
N CYS A 105 0.37 5.57 -1.86
CA CYS A 105 -0.41 4.36 -1.57
C CYS A 105 -1.91 4.65 -1.64
N THR A 106 -2.37 5.69 -0.96
CA THR A 106 -3.80 6.06 -0.94
C THR A 106 -4.34 6.40 -2.33
N LYS A 107 -3.57 7.12 -3.15
CA LYS A 107 -3.98 7.47 -4.51
C LYS A 107 -4.10 6.26 -5.44
N ASN A 108 -3.27 5.26 -5.23
CA ASN A 108 -3.21 4.07 -6.09
C ASN A 108 -4.01 2.88 -5.55
N GLY A 109 -4.53 2.96 -4.32
CA GLY A 109 -5.34 1.89 -3.73
C GLY A 109 -4.54 0.77 -3.06
N LEU A 110 -3.27 0.99 -2.73
CA LEU A 110 -2.49 0.15 -1.82
C LEU A 110 -2.77 0.61 -0.38
N VAL A 111 -3.15 -0.29 0.52
CA VAL A 111 -3.51 0.07 1.89
C VAL A 111 -2.27 0.21 2.79
N PRO A 112 -1.90 1.43 3.24
CA PRO A 112 -0.81 1.62 4.20
C PRO A 112 -1.37 1.53 5.63
N VAL A 113 -0.90 0.57 6.40
CA VAL A 113 -1.35 0.31 7.77
C VAL A 113 -0.23 0.60 8.76
N ALA A 114 -0.38 1.65 9.56
CA ALA A 114 0.58 1.98 10.62
C ALA A 114 0.21 1.29 11.92
N LEU A 115 1.04 0.37 12.41
CA LEU A 115 0.89 -0.29 13.71
C LEU A 115 2.09 -0.01 14.60
N ALA A 116 1.90 -0.06 15.91
CA ALA A 116 3.02 0.02 16.84
C ALA A 116 4.04 -1.11 16.59
N LEU A 117 5.33 -0.82 16.75
CA LEU A 117 6.40 -1.80 16.49
C LEU A 117 6.20 -3.13 17.22
N PRO A 118 5.78 -3.17 18.51
CA PRO A 118 5.52 -4.45 19.19
C PRO A 118 4.45 -5.32 18.51
N GLU A 119 3.43 -4.72 17.89
CA GLU A 119 2.41 -5.47 17.16
C GLU A 119 2.96 -6.01 15.83
N VAL A 120 3.80 -5.22 15.15
CA VAL A 120 4.51 -5.67 13.93
C VAL A 120 5.45 -6.83 14.25
N GLU A 121 6.17 -6.79 15.37
CA GLU A 121 7.07 -7.87 15.82
C GLU A 121 6.31 -9.17 16.10
N LYS A 122 5.12 -9.08 16.70
CA LYS A 122 4.24 -10.25 16.90
C LYS A 122 3.79 -10.85 15.57
N LEU A 123 3.42 -9.98 14.60
CA LEU A 123 3.05 -10.44 13.26
C LEU A 123 4.22 -11.16 12.59
N TRP A 124 5.43 -10.60 12.62
CA TRP A 124 6.61 -11.26 12.07
C TRP A 124 6.84 -12.64 12.70
N ALA A 125 6.80 -12.73 14.03
CA ALA A 125 7.01 -13.98 14.73
C ALA A 125 5.97 -15.05 14.35
N ALA A 126 4.70 -14.67 14.22
CA ALA A 126 3.63 -15.59 13.83
C ALA A 126 3.77 -16.05 12.37
N ILE A 127 4.08 -15.13 11.43
CA ILE A 127 4.28 -15.44 10.01
C ILE A 127 5.49 -16.36 9.80
N GLU A 128 6.58 -16.14 10.53
CA GLU A 128 7.79 -16.99 10.45
C GLU A 128 7.56 -18.38 11.03
N ALA A 129 6.76 -18.47 12.10
CA ALA A 129 6.39 -19.74 12.71
C ALA A 129 5.45 -20.55 11.81
N ASP A 130 4.49 -19.88 11.18
CA ASP A 130 3.56 -20.47 10.21
C ASP A 130 3.29 -19.52 9.04
N PRO A 131 3.87 -19.77 7.85
CA PRO A 131 3.63 -18.97 6.64
C PRO A 131 2.17 -18.97 6.15
N ALA A 132 1.31 -19.84 6.67
CA ALA A 132 -0.13 -19.85 6.39
C ALA A 132 -0.90 -18.84 7.27
N THR A 133 -0.23 -18.16 8.21
CA THR A 133 -0.84 -17.17 9.10
C THR A 133 -1.61 -16.12 8.31
N THR A 134 -2.90 -16.01 8.60
CA THR A 134 -3.81 -15.05 7.99
C THR A 134 -3.89 -13.77 8.82
N ILE A 135 -3.83 -12.65 8.13
CA ILE A 135 -4.02 -11.30 8.69
C ILE A 135 -5.26 -10.69 8.06
N VAL A 136 -6.11 -10.09 8.87
CA VAL A 136 -7.29 -9.35 8.42
C VAL A 136 -7.07 -7.87 8.66
N VAL A 137 -7.26 -7.06 7.61
CA VAL A 137 -7.25 -5.59 7.67
C VAL A 137 -8.66 -5.10 7.37
N ASP A 138 -9.34 -4.60 8.38
CA ASP A 138 -10.70 -4.07 8.29
C ASP A 138 -10.66 -2.55 8.11
N MET A 139 -11.05 -2.08 6.94
CA MET A 139 -11.06 -0.66 6.59
C MET A 139 -12.26 0.10 7.16
N GLU A 140 -13.34 -0.58 7.53
CA GLU A 140 -14.50 0.06 8.15
C GLU A 140 -14.21 0.37 9.61
N ARG A 141 -13.61 -0.59 10.34
CA ARG A 141 -13.23 -0.44 11.75
C ARG A 141 -11.83 0.16 11.95
N LEU A 142 -11.04 0.29 10.89
CA LEU A 142 -9.62 0.66 10.92
C LEU A 142 -8.85 -0.21 11.93
N ALA A 143 -8.98 -1.52 11.79
CA ALA A 143 -8.39 -2.50 12.68
C ALA A 143 -7.65 -3.61 11.91
N VAL A 144 -6.58 -4.13 12.54
CA VAL A 144 -5.88 -5.33 12.11
C VAL A 144 -6.14 -6.43 13.11
N GLU A 145 -6.48 -7.61 12.62
CA GLU A 145 -6.68 -8.80 13.41
C GLU A 145 -5.79 -9.93 12.89
N CYS A 146 -5.05 -10.55 13.80
CA CYS A 146 -4.28 -11.77 13.53
C CYS A 146 -4.31 -12.64 14.80
N PRO A 147 -5.29 -13.56 14.94
CA PRO A 147 -5.44 -14.39 16.14
C PRO A 147 -4.19 -15.22 16.44
N ALA A 148 -3.52 -15.75 15.42
CA ALA A 148 -2.28 -16.54 15.58
C ALA A 148 -1.14 -15.72 16.20
N ALA A 149 -1.11 -14.40 15.98
CA ALA A 149 -0.16 -13.48 16.60
C ALA A 149 -0.67 -12.86 17.92
N GLY A 150 -1.92 -13.09 18.30
CA GLY A 150 -2.56 -12.39 19.41
C GLY A 150 -2.67 -10.88 19.16
N VAL A 151 -2.78 -10.46 17.90
CA VAL A 151 -2.89 -9.05 17.50
C VAL A 151 -4.35 -8.71 17.22
N THR A 152 -4.84 -7.66 17.90
CA THR A 152 -6.08 -6.94 17.60
C THR A 152 -5.79 -5.47 17.87
N ALA A 153 -5.50 -4.69 16.83
CA ALA A 153 -5.00 -3.33 16.97
C ALA A 153 -5.65 -2.38 15.97
N GLY A 154 -6.03 -1.19 16.43
CA GLY A 154 -6.47 -0.11 15.57
C GLY A 154 -5.31 0.59 14.88
N PHE A 155 -5.56 1.16 13.70
CA PHE A 155 -4.58 1.99 13.00
C PHE A 155 -5.18 3.33 12.55
N PRO A 156 -4.38 4.41 12.52
CA PRO A 156 -4.87 5.72 12.13
C PRO A 156 -5.01 5.83 10.60
N MET A 157 -6.11 6.41 10.16
CA MET A 157 -6.30 6.82 8.78
C MET A 157 -7.18 8.06 8.71
N GLU A 158 -6.84 9.01 7.86
CA GLU A 158 -7.65 10.19 7.62
C GLU A 158 -9.02 9.80 7.06
N PRO A 159 -10.14 10.40 7.53
CA PRO A 159 -11.49 10.04 7.08
C PRO A 159 -11.68 10.10 5.56
N GLN A 160 -11.05 11.07 4.90
CA GLN A 160 -11.09 11.18 3.44
C GLN A 160 -10.42 9.98 2.74
N ASN A 161 -9.29 9.52 3.28
CA ASN A 161 -8.57 8.37 2.73
C ASN A 161 -9.37 7.07 2.97
N GLN A 162 -9.95 6.90 4.15
CA GLN A 162 -10.87 5.79 4.43
C GLN A 162 -12.05 5.79 3.45
N HIS A 163 -12.68 6.94 3.23
CA HIS A 163 -13.78 7.10 2.28
C HIS A 163 -13.37 6.70 0.86
N ARG A 164 -12.14 7.08 0.41
CA ARG A 164 -11.59 6.68 -0.89
C ARG A 164 -11.50 5.16 -1.01
N PHE A 165 -10.93 4.48 -0.03
CA PHE A 165 -10.79 3.03 -0.05
C PHE A 165 -12.15 2.34 -0.04
N LEU A 166 -13.06 2.72 0.85
CA LEU A 166 -14.37 2.09 0.98
C LEU A 166 -15.22 2.21 -0.29
N ASN A 167 -15.06 3.30 -1.06
CA ASN A 167 -15.85 3.57 -2.25
C ASN A 167 -15.07 3.37 -3.57
N GLY A 168 -13.79 3.00 -3.51
CA GLY A 168 -12.97 2.78 -4.69
C GLY A 168 -12.70 4.06 -5.52
N LEU A 169 -12.62 5.23 -4.85
CA LEU A 169 -12.51 6.54 -5.49
C LEU A 169 -11.05 6.95 -5.66
N ASP A 170 -10.63 7.20 -6.88
CA ASP A 170 -9.41 7.95 -7.20
C ASP A 170 -9.69 9.48 -7.22
N ASP A 171 -8.70 10.30 -7.52
CA ASP A 171 -8.85 11.76 -7.55
C ASP A 171 -9.91 12.21 -8.56
N ILE A 172 -10.02 11.53 -9.71
CA ILE A 172 -11.04 11.80 -10.72
C ILE A 172 -12.42 11.39 -10.20
N GLY A 173 -12.55 10.20 -9.61
CA GLY A 173 -13.77 9.71 -9.01
C GLY A 173 -14.33 10.65 -7.95
N ILE A 174 -13.46 11.21 -7.07
CA ILE A 174 -13.87 12.22 -6.09
C ILE A 174 -14.36 13.48 -6.77
N THR A 175 -13.68 13.98 -7.78
CA THR A 175 -14.11 15.17 -8.54
C THR A 175 -15.48 14.93 -9.18
N LEU A 176 -15.71 13.75 -9.74
CA LEU A 176 -16.98 13.40 -10.37
C LEU A 176 -18.16 13.28 -9.38
N THR A 177 -17.92 13.11 -8.09
CA THR A 177 -19.01 13.20 -7.09
C THR A 177 -19.63 14.60 -7.00
N HIS A 178 -18.94 15.62 -7.52
CA HIS A 178 -19.39 17.01 -7.60
C HIS A 178 -19.78 17.46 -9.00
N ALA A 179 -20.08 16.52 -9.92
CA ALA A 179 -20.36 16.83 -11.33
C ALA A 179 -21.47 17.87 -11.53
N ASP A 180 -22.56 17.79 -10.76
CA ASP A 180 -23.67 18.75 -10.86
C ASP A 180 -23.26 20.17 -10.43
N ALA A 181 -22.46 20.27 -9.37
CA ALA A 181 -21.93 21.57 -8.93
C ALA A 181 -20.95 22.16 -9.94
N ILE A 182 -20.11 21.32 -10.54
CA ILE A 182 -19.19 21.70 -11.62
C ILE A 182 -19.97 22.20 -12.83
N SER A 183 -20.95 21.45 -13.29
CA SER A 183 -21.81 21.83 -14.44
C SER A 183 -22.56 23.14 -14.20
N SER A 184 -23.06 23.35 -12.98
CA SER A 184 -23.74 24.60 -12.60
C SER A 184 -22.78 25.77 -12.61
N PHE A 185 -21.55 25.61 -12.12
CA PHE A 185 -20.52 26.63 -12.16
C PHE A 185 -20.12 26.96 -13.61
N GLU A 186 -19.91 25.93 -14.44
CA GLU A 186 -19.53 26.11 -15.85
C GLU A 186 -20.61 26.83 -16.65
N ALA A 187 -21.89 26.52 -16.43
CA ALA A 187 -23.02 27.19 -17.07
C ALA A 187 -23.11 28.69 -16.72
N GLY A 188 -22.64 29.09 -15.55
CA GLY A 188 -22.61 30.49 -15.12
C GLY A 188 -21.36 31.27 -15.58
N ARG A 189 -20.38 30.62 -16.23
CA ARG A 189 -19.14 31.28 -16.66
C ARG A 189 -19.35 32.14 -17.89
N PRO A 190 -18.72 33.33 -17.97
CA PRO A 190 -18.71 34.16 -19.19
C PRO A 190 -18.15 33.34 -20.38
N ALA A 191 -18.75 33.50 -21.56
CA ALA A 191 -18.37 32.75 -22.77
C ALA A 191 -16.88 32.90 -23.17
N TRP A 192 -16.23 33.99 -22.81
CA TRP A 192 -14.81 34.24 -23.08
C TRP A 192 -13.86 33.43 -22.15
N LEU A 193 -14.36 32.87 -21.04
CA LEU A 193 -13.64 31.97 -20.15
C LEU A 193 -13.87 30.49 -20.48
N ALA A 194 -14.74 30.18 -21.42
CA ALA A 194 -15.14 28.82 -21.79
C ALA A 194 -14.20 28.13 -22.79
N ARG A 195 -12.89 28.35 -22.68
CA ARG A 195 -11.86 27.66 -23.48
C ARG A 195 -10.95 26.83 -22.61
#